data_2b2f29d1afbe6308dc5d2591a8a4762a
#
_entry.id   2b2f29d1afbe6308dc5d2591a8a4762a
#
_cell.length_a   1.000
_cell.length_b   1.000
_cell.length_c   1.000
_cell.angle_alpha   90.00
_cell.angle_beta   90.00
_cell.angle_gamma   90.00
#
_symmetry.space_group_name_H-M   'P 1'
#
loop_
_entity.id
_entity.type
_entity.pdbx_description
1 polymer ?
#
loop_
_entity_poly.entity_id
_entity_poly.type
_entity_poly.pdbx_seq_one_letter_code
_entity_poly.pdbx_strand_id
1 'polypeptide(L)'
;MAQVLETVEINAPPDEVWAVAGDPGRIGDWVPALADSTMENGYRSCTMQDGAEIVERIVERSDEQRYYVYEITSSPLPLRSYSSRLAVHGHGDHSHVTWAAQFEAESADLEPDLVGAFERIYREGLITLRDHVEFAAAA
;
A
#
# COMPACT_ATOMS: atom_id res chain seq x y z
N MET A 1 16.57 7.72 -8.72
CA MET A 1 15.62 6.96 -7.89
C MET A 1 14.32 7.74 -7.79
N ALA A 2 13.26 7.17 -8.28
CA ALA A 2 11.93 7.80 -8.23
C ALA A 2 11.30 7.60 -6.84
N GLN A 3 10.45 8.53 -6.45
CA GLN A 3 9.75 8.50 -5.17
C GLN A 3 8.28 8.79 -5.37
N VAL A 4 7.44 8.11 -4.60
CA VAL A 4 6.00 8.32 -4.53
C VAL A 4 5.62 8.49 -3.06
N LEU A 5 4.78 9.47 -2.77
CA LEU A 5 4.29 9.70 -1.41
C LEU A 5 2.84 10.15 -1.49
N GLU A 6 1.96 9.38 -0.87
CA GLU A 6 0.55 9.74 -0.72
C GLU A 6 0.16 9.60 0.75
N THR A 7 -0.73 10.46 1.19
CA THR A 7 -1.19 10.49 2.59
C THR A 7 -2.70 10.68 2.64
N VAL A 8 -3.30 10.25 3.74
CA VAL A 8 -4.72 10.47 4.00
C VAL A 8 -4.94 10.66 5.50
N GLU A 9 -5.86 11.54 5.85
CA GLU A 9 -6.37 11.67 7.21
C GLU A 9 -7.59 10.79 7.37
N ILE A 10 -7.67 10.03 8.47
CA ILE A 10 -8.80 9.16 8.77
C ILE A 10 -9.36 9.52 10.13
N ASN A 11 -10.67 9.72 10.20
CA ASN A 11 -11.37 10.06 11.43
C ASN A 11 -11.68 8.78 12.22
N ALA A 12 -10.63 8.14 12.71
CA ALA A 12 -10.69 6.94 13.54
C ALA A 12 -9.37 6.78 14.29
N PRO A 13 -9.36 6.13 15.46
CA PRO A 13 -8.13 5.87 16.21
C PRO A 13 -7.16 4.98 15.43
N PRO A 14 -5.84 5.14 15.67
CA PRO A 14 -4.85 4.39 14.88
C PRO A 14 -4.98 2.87 15.00
N ASP A 15 -5.43 2.34 16.13
CA ASP A 15 -5.60 0.89 16.27
C ASP A 15 -6.72 0.36 15.37
N GLU A 16 -7.79 1.13 15.18
CA GLU A 16 -8.88 0.76 14.28
C GLU A 16 -8.42 0.79 12.82
N VAL A 17 -7.63 1.78 12.45
CA VAL A 17 -7.06 1.89 11.11
C VAL A 17 -6.08 0.74 10.86
N TRP A 18 -5.21 0.45 11.83
CA TRP A 18 -4.22 -0.60 11.70
C TRP A 18 -4.85 -1.99 11.64
N ALA A 19 -6.00 -2.20 12.29
CA ALA A 19 -6.72 -3.46 12.21
C ALA A 19 -7.09 -3.83 10.77
N VAL A 20 -7.28 -2.84 9.90
CA VAL A 20 -7.55 -3.05 8.48
C VAL A 20 -6.27 -2.95 7.65
N ALA A 21 -5.52 -1.86 7.80
CA ALA A 21 -4.35 -1.56 6.95
C ALA A 21 -3.14 -2.43 7.28
N GLY A 22 -3.03 -2.91 8.51
CA GLY A 22 -1.82 -3.58 9.00
C GLY A 22 -1.71 -5.05 8.63
N ASP A 23 -2.73 -5.65 8.07
CA ASP A 23 -2.66 -7.02 7.56
C ASP A 23 -2.27 -6.97 6.08
N PRO A 24 -1.02 -7.31 5.73
CA PRO A 24 -0.58 -7.20 4.33
C PRO A 24 -1.41 -8.06 3.37
N GLY A 25 -1.93 -9.19 3.84
CA GLY A 25 -2.74 -10.09 3.02
C GLY A 25 -4.10 -9.52 2.63
N ARG A 26 -4.56 -8.48 3.32
CA ARG A 26 -5.84 -7.86 3.07
C ARG A 26 -5.77 -6.60 2.21
N ILE A 27 -4.62 -6.30 1.63
CA ILE A 27 -4.47 -5.08 0.82
C ILE A 27 -5.46 -5.04 -0.35
N GLY A 28 -5.83 -6.20 -0.90
CA GLY A 28 -6.83 -6.28 -1.97
C GLY A 28 -8.23 -5.86 -1.55
N ASP A 29 -8.51 -5.79 -0.24
CA ASP A 29 -9.82 -5.38 0.27
C ASP A 29 -10.04 -3.87 0.12
N TRP A 30 -8.97 -3.09 0.06
CA TRP A 30 -9.10 -1.63 0.04
C TRP A 30 -8.32 -0.93 -1.07
N VAL A 31 -7.58 -1.64 -1.91
CA VAL A 31 -6.90 -1.05 -3.08
C VAL A 31 -7.69 -1.41 -4.35
N PRO A 32 -8.38 -0.46 -4.97
CA PRO A 32 -9.24 -0.76 -6.12
C PRO A 32 -8.53 -1.35 -7.33
N ALA A 33 -7.23 -1.04 -7.51
CA ALA A 33 -6.44 -1.59 -8.61
C ALA A 33 -6.24 -3.11 -8.50
N LEU A 34 -6.46 -3.70 -7.31
CA LEU A 34 -6.25 -5.12 -7.06
C LEU A 34 -7.58 -5.87 -7.07
N ALA A 35 -7.60 -7.02 -7.76
CA ALA A 35 -8.71 -7.95 -7.74
C ALA A 35 -8.62 -8.90 -6.55
N ASP A 36 -7.39 -9.23 -6.11
CA ASP A 36 -7.16 -10.20 -5.04
C ASP A 36 -5.77 -10.01 -4.44
N SER A 37 -5.61 -10.46 -3.20
CA SER A 37 -4.32 -10.51 -2.53
C SER A 37 -4.27 -11.66 -1.54
N THR A 38 -3.13 -12.34 -1.45
CA THR A 38 -2.91 -13.46 -0.52
C THR A 38 -1.51 -13.39 0.07
N MET A 39 -1.33 -13.99 1.26
CA MET A 39 -0.04 -14.09 1.92
C MET A 39 0.36 -15.55 2.11
N GLU A 40 1.62 -15.85 1.86
CA GLU A 40 2.20 -17.16 2.12
C GLU A 40 3.70 -17.04 2.39
N ASN A 41 4.15 -17.50 3.54
CA ASN A 41 5.58 -17.54 3.90
C ASN A 41 6.31 -16.19 3.78
N GLY A 42 5.63 -15.10 4.13
CA GLY A 42 6.22 -13.76 4.07
C GLY A 42 6.14 -13.11 2.69
N TYR A 43 5.58 -13.80 1.71
CA TYR A 43 5.35 -13.27 0.36
C TYR A 43 3.88 -12.96 0.15
N ARG A 44 3.63 -11.82 -0.50
CA ARG A 44 2.28 -11.40 -0.85
C ARG A 44 2.11 -11.51 -2.37
N SER A 45 1.05 -12.20 -2.79
CA SER A 45 0.70 -12.26 -4.20
C SER A 45 -0.50 -11.38 -4.44
N CYS A 46 -0.36 -10.41 -5.35
CA CYS A 46 -1.43 -9.50 -5.72
C CYS A 46 -1.82 -9.75 -7.17
N THR A 47 -3.12 -9.85 -7.43
CA THR A 47 -3.65 -9.93 -8.78
C THR A 47 -4.30 -8.59 -9.11
N MET A 48 -3.82 -7.93 -10.16
CA MET A 48 -4.38 -6.68 -10.64
C MET A 48 -5.72 -6.93 -11.35
N GLN A 49 -6.52 -5.89 -11.54
CA GLN A 49 -7.81 -6.00 -12.22
C GLN A 49 -7.67 -6.50 -13.67
N ASP A 50 -6.53 -6.24 -14.31
CA ASP A 50 -6.24 -6.72 -15.68
C ASP A 50 -5.67 -8.13 -15.71
N GLY A 51 -5.55 -8.79 -14.55
CA GLY A 51 -5.01 -10.14 -14.43
C GLY A 51 -3.51 -10.23 -14.22
N ALA A 52 -2.78 -9.12 -14.27
CA ALA A 52 -1.34 -9.11 -14.00
C ALA A 52 -1.06 -9.50 -12.56
N GLU A 53 -0.01 -10.29 -12.33
CA GLU A 53 0.37 -10.73 -11.00
C GLU A 53 1.64 -10.04 -10.53
N ILE A 54 1.61 -9.57 -9.27
CA ILE A 54 2.75 -8.93 -8.62
C ILE A 54 3.03 -9.71 -7.35
N VAL A 55 4.27 -10.15 -7.18
CA VAL A 55 4.72 -10.83 -5.97
C VAL A 55 5.62 -9.90 -5.19
N GLU A 56 5.33 -9.78 -3.90
CA GLU A 56 6.03 -8.88 -2.98
C GLU A 56 6.52 -9.65 -1.77
N ARG A 57 7.62 -9.20 -1.18
CA ARG A 57 8.14 -9.75 0.07
C ARG A 57 7.98 -8.71 1.17
N ILE A 58 7.39 -9.12 2.29
CA ILE A 58 7.29 -8.25 3.46
C ILE A 58 8.63 -8.36 4.20
N VAL A 59 9.40 -7.26 4.20
CA VAL A 59 10.76 -7.27 4.74
C VAL A 59 10.85 -6.77 6.16
N GLU A 60 9.84 -6.01 6.61
CA GLU A 60 9.80 -5.47 7.96
C GLU A 60 8.35 -5.19 8.34
N ARG A 61 8.00 -5.46 9.59
CA ARG A 61 6.64 -5.19 10.10
C ARG A 61 6.69 -4.95 11.59
N SER A 62 5.96 -3.94 12.06
CA SER A 62 5.80 -3.66 13.49
C SER A 62 4.35 -3.29 13.78
N ASP A 63 3.64 -4.13 14.51
CA ASP A 63 2.28 -3.84 14.97
C ASP A 63 2.28 -2.75 16.04
N GLU A 64 3.34 -2.70 16.85
CA GLU A 64 3.49 -1.68 17.90
C GLU A 64 3.65 -0.29 17.30
N GLN A 65 4.48 -0.16 16.26
CA GLN A 65 4.73 1.12 15.60
C GLN A 65 3.82 1.34 14.40
N ARG A 66 3.01 0.38 14.04
CA ARG A 66 1.99 0.42 12.98
C ARG A 66 2.58 0.79 11.61
N TYR A 67 3.49 -0.07 11.13
CA TYR A 67 4.01 0.05 9.76
C TYR A 67 4.44 -1.31 9.24
N TYR A 68 4.54 -1.43 7.91
CA TYR A 68 5.30 -2.50 7.29
C TYR A 68 5.97 -2.00 6.02
N VAL A 69 7.05 -2.68 5.65
CA VAL A 69 7.86 -2.41 4.46
C VAL A 69 7.85 -3.64 3.58
N TYR A 70 7.71 -3.44 2.28
CA TYR A 70 7.75 -4.54 1.33
C TYR A 70 8.52 -4.16 0.07
N GLU A 71 8.98 -5.19 -0.64
CA GLU A 71 9.68 -5.06 -1.91
C GLU A 71 8.94 -5.86 -2.97
N ILE A 72 8.93 -5.38 -4.20
CA ILE A 72 8.42 -6.19 -5.33
C ILE A 72 9.53 -7.15 -5.74
N THR A 73 9.23 -8.45 -5.76
CA THR A 73 10.18 -9.50 -6.18
C THR A 73 9.91 -10.01 -7.58
N SER A 74 8.66 -9.88 -8.07
CA SER A 74 8.28 -10.31 -9.42
C SER A 74 7.08 -9.48 -9.89
N SER A 75 7.16 -8.93 -11.08
CA SER A 75 6.03 -8.22 -11.69
C SER A 75 6.29 -8.05 -13.20
N PRO A 76 5.24 -7.78 -13.99
CA PRO A 76 5.40 -7.42 -15.39
C PRO A 76 5.80 -5.95 -15.58
N LEU A 77 5.88 -5.17 -14.49
CA LEU A 77 6.25 -3.75 -14.57
C LEU A 77 7.74 -3.60 -14.88
N PRO A 78 8.12 -2.56 -15.63
CA PRO A 78 9.52 -2.34 -15.99
C PRO A 78 10.33 -1.71 -14.85
N LEU A 79 10.48 -2.45 -13.77
CA LEU A 79 11.17 -2.04 -12.55
C LEU A 79 12.45 -2.81 -12.35
N ARG A 80 13.54 -2.11 -11.97
CA ARG A 80 14.76 -2.74 -11.47
C ARG A 80 14.67 -2.99 -9.99
N SER A 81 14.08 -2.05 -9.26
CA SER A 81 13.90 -2.18 -7.82
C SER A 81 12.67 -1.41 -7.38
N TYR A 82 12.06 -1.84 -6.28
CA TYR A 82 10.90 -1.16 -5.69
C TYR A 82 10.81 -1.53 -4.23
N SER A 83 10.74 -0.53 -3.37
CA SER A 83 10.51 -0.70 -1.95
C SER A 83 9.44 0.29 -1.50
N SER A 84 8.53 -0.14 -0.64
CA SER A 84 7.41 0.68 -0.20
C SER A 84 7.18 0.51 1.30
N ARG A 85 6.67 1.56 1.92
CA ARG A 85 6.34 1.57 3.34
C ARG A 85 4.94 2.13 3.53
N LEU A 86 4.12 1.39 4.28
CA LEU A 86 2.80 1.83 4.72
C LEU A 86 2.85 2.03 6.23
N ALA A 87 2.45 3.21 6.72
CA ALA A 87 2.53 3.54 8.14
C ALA A 87 1.29 4.29 8.59
N VAL A 88 0.85 4.00 9.82
CA VAL A 88 -0.30 4.66 10.45
C VAL A 88 0.21 5.42 11.67
N HIS A 89 -0.05 6.73 11.71
CA HIS A 89 0.33 7.61 12.82
C HIS A 89 -0.92 8.07 13.55
N GLY A 90 -0.89 8.04 14.87
CA GLY A 90 -2.02 8.45 15.70
C GLY A 90 -1.96 9.92 16.11
N HIS A 91 -3.13 10.57 16.14
CA HIS A 91 -3.34 11.92 16.65
C HIS A 91 -4.60 11.90 17.51
N GLY A 92 -4.52 11.30 18.71
CA GLY A 92 -5.69 11.09 19.56
C GLY A 92 -6.66 10.09 18.95
N ASP A 93 -7.86 10.52 18.62
CA ASP A 93 -8.89 9.69 17.98
C ASP A 93 -8.92 9.83 16.44
N HIS A 94 -7.88 10.46 15.89
CA HIS A 94 -7.67 10.56 14.44
C HIS A 94 -6.39 9.87 14.05
N SER A 95 -6.25 9.55 12.77
CA SER A 95 -5.07 8.90 12.23
C SER A 95 -4.62 9.57 10.94
N HIS A 96 -3.33 9.47 10.68
CA HIS A 96 -2.67 9.91 9.46
C HIS A 96 -1.98 8.71 8.85
N VAL A 97 -2.33 8.34 7.63
CA VAL A 97 -1.73 7.21 6.94
C VAL A 97 -0.82 7.70 5.83
N THR A 98 0.40 7.18 5.81
CA THR A 98 1.41 7.52 4.81
C THR A 98 1.77 6.26 4.03
N TRP A 99 1.76 6.35 2.71
CA TRP A 99 2.18 5.28 1.83
C TRP A 99 3.26 5.85 0.90
N ALA A 100 4.49 5.37 1.06
CA ALA A 100 5.66 5.90 0.37
C ALA A 100 6.42 4.80 -0.34
N ALA A 101 6.92 5.06 -1.53
CA ALA A 101 7.72 4.12 -2.29
C ALA A 101 8.96 4.79 -2.88
N GLN A 102 10.00 3.99 -3.05
CA GLN A 102 11.19 4.35 -3.82
C GLN A 102 11.40 3.25 -4.84
N PHE A 103 11.66 3.62 -6.09
CA PHE A 103 11.89 2.61 -7.11
C PHE A 103 12.85 3.12 -8.18
N GLU A 104 13.42 2.18 -8.92
CA GLU A 104 14.22 2.44 -10.10
C GLU A 104 13.55 1.77 -11.30
N ALA A 105 13.22 2.55 -12.31
CA ALA A 105 12.67 2.04 -13.55
C ALA A 105 13.79 1.41 -14.39
N GLU A 106 13.43 0.51 -15.29
CA GLU A 106 14.38 -0.13 -16.20
C GLU A 106 15.06 0.88 -17.13
N SER A 107 14.36 2.00 -17.45
CA SER A 107 14.95 3.12 -18.16
C SER A 107 14.35 4.43 -17.66
N ALA A 108 15.12 5.53 -17.78
CA ALA A 108 14.73 6.82 -17.23
C ALA A 108 13.47 7.40 -17.88
N ASP A 109 13.21 7.11 -19.13
CA ASP A 109 12.05 7.61 -19.85
C ASP A 109 10.74 6.93 -19.42
N LEU A 110 10.80 5.79 -18.75
CA LEU A 110 9.62 5.10 -18.21
C LEU A 110 9.24 5.63 -16.83
N GLU A 111 10.12 6.35 -16.15
CA GLU A 111 9.94 6.76 -14.76
C GLU A 111 8.71 7.66 -14.55
N PRO A 112 8.46 8.71 -15.35
CA PRO A 112 7.31 9.57 -15.13
C PRO A 112 5.96 8.85 -15.19
N ASP A 113 5.79 7.92 -16.11
CA ASP A 113 4.56 7.14 -16.25
C ASP A 113 4.35 6.22 -15.06
N LEU A 114 5.44 5.59 -14.58
CA LEU A 114 5.38 4.74 -13.40
C LEU A 114 5.06 5.53 -12.14
N VAL A 115 5.65 6.70 -11.96
CA VAL A 115 5.35 7.59 -10.83
C VAL A 115 3.85 7.91 -10.83
N GLY A 116 3.32 8.34 -11.97
CA GLY A 116 1.90 8.68 -12.08
C GLY A 116 0.98 7.51 -11.79
N ALA A 117 1.34 6.31 -12.26
CA ALA A 117 0.55 5.11 -12.02
C ALA A 117 0.54 4.74 -10.54
N PHE A 118 1.68 4.76 -9.86
CA PHE A 118 1.75 4.45 -8.43
C PHE A 118 1.04 5.51 -7.59
N GLU A 119 1.19 6.79 -7.94
CA GLU A 119 0.48 7.87 -7.24
C GLU A 119 -1.02 7.63 -7.27
N ARG A 120 -1.57 7.26 -8.41
CA ARG A 120 -2.99 6.99 -8.56
C ARG A 120 -3.43 5.79 -7.73
N ILE A 121 -2.68 4.69 -7.81
CA ILE A 121 -2.98 3.45 -7.07
C ILE A 121 -2.98 3.74 -5.56
N TYR A 122 -1.98 4.44 -5.08
CA TYR A 122 -1.86 4.76 -3.66
C TYR A 122 -2.96 5.71 -3.19
N ARG A 123 -3.22 6.76 -3.97
CA ARG A 123 -4.26 7.74 -3.61
C ARG A 123 -5.63 7.11 -3.55
N GLU A 124 -6.00 6.35 -4.57
CA GLU A 124 -7.30 5.67 -4.60
C GLU A 124 -7.40 4.62 -3.49
N GLY A 125 -6.31 3.91 -3.23
CA GLY A 125 -6.27 2.93 -2.14
C GLY A 125 -6.46 3.57 -0.78
N LEU A 126 -5.76 4.66 -0.49
CA LEU A 126 -5.88 5.35 0.80
C LEU A 126 -7.26 5.98 0.99
N ILE A 127 -7.87 6.51 -0.06
CA ILE A 127 -9.24 7.04 0.01
C ILE A 127 -10.21 5.92 0.32
N THR A 128 -10.07 4.77 -0.33
CA THR A 128 -10.92 3.59 -0.09
C THR A 128 -10.72 3.06 1.33
N LEU A 129 -9.47 3.03 1.82
CA LEU A 129 -9.17 2.64 3.20
C LEU A 129 -9.88 3.57 4.18
N ARG A 130 -9.78 4.88 3.98
CA ARG A 130 -10.45 5.87 4.82
C ARG A 130 -11.96 5.63 4.86
N ASP A 131 -12.57 5.49 3.70
CA ASP A 131 -14.00 5.31 3.61
C ASP A 131 -14.44 4.00 4.27
N HIS A 132 -13.68 2.93 4.09
CA HIS A 132 -13.94 1.64 4.70
C HIS A 132 -13.91 1.72 6.23
N VAL A 133 -12.86 2.34 6.79
CA VAL A 133 -12.68 2.47 8.23
C VAL A 133 -13.73 3.40 8.84
N GLU A 134 -13.98 4.55 8.24
CA GLU A 134 -14.94 5.52 8.75
C GLU A 134 -16.37 5.00 8.67
N PHE A 135 -16.70 4.26 7.62
CA PHE A 135 -18.01 3.63 7.51
C PHE A 135 -18.21 2.58 8.61
N ALA A 136 -17.23 1.73 8.85
CA ALA A 136 -17.29 0.72 9.91
C ALA A 136 -17.41 1.36 11.30
N ALA A 137 -16.67 2.46 11.55
CA ALA A 137 -16.73 3.17 12.82
C ALA A 137 -18.07 3.86 13.05
N ALA A 138 -18.77 4.29 11.99
CA ALA A 138 -20.05 4.94 12.07
C ALA A 138 -21.22 3.94 12.26
N ALA A 139 -20.98 2.69 11.96
CA ALA A 139 -21.96 1.62 12.16
C ALA A 139 -22.00 1.20 13.63
#